data_132574391766f3c07a7eadb03b5bb6b4
#
_entry.id   132574391766f3c07a7eadb03b5bb6b4
#
_cell.length_a   1.000
_cell.length_b   1.000
_cell.length_c   1.000
_cell.angle_alpha   90.00
_cell.angle_beta   90.00
_cell.angle_gamma   90.00
#
_symmetry.space_group_name_H-M   'P 1'
#
loop_
_entity.id
_entity.type
_entity.pdbx_description
1 polymer ?
#
loop_
_entity_poly.entity_id
_entity_poly.type
_entity_poly.pdbx_seq_one_letter_code
_entity_poly.pdbx_strand_id
1 'polypeptide(L)'
;GGMILRGPGAEEDQTCSAADQMVYENIGEIGEQMLPGYKYMVLWKDLYSVYGGELDWFYGARGIYTFSNELWSSFDYFRKQDEGEGWFGLQSDIYRFDELLLFGEGIVPWHRFNHPQYGDIEIGGIKKAWTRTAPSFLLEDMCHRNMAFTLFHAHHLPHVSIDSVMT
;
A
#
# COMPACT_ATOMS: atom_id res chain seq x y z
N GLY A 1 -4.42 2.28 1.39
CA GLY A 1 -3.73 1.51 0.35
C GLY A 1 -2.83 2.38 -0.51
N GLY A 2 -2.26 1.79 -1.57
CA GLY A 2 -1.26 2.49 -2.38
C GLY A 2 0.12 2.53 -1.69
N MET A 3 0.48 1.45 -1.01
CA MET A 3 1.70 1.37 -0.22
C MET A 3 2.49 0.10 -0.51
N ILE A 4 3.81 0.22 -0.47
CA ILE A 4 4.76 -0.89 -0.47
C ILE A 4 5.42 -0.89 0.90
N LEU A 5 4.99 -1.78 1.76
CA LEU A 5 5.42 -1.82 3.16
C LEU A 5 6.53 -2.85 3.37
N ARG A 6 7.54 -2.50 4.15
CA ARG A 6 8.53 -3.43 4.70
C ARG A 6 8.60 -3.33 6.22
N GLY A 7 9.12 -4.38 6.86
CA GLY A 7 9.50 -4.36 8.26
C GLY A 7 10.75 -3.47 8.54
N PRO A 8 11.11 -3.26 9.80
CA PRO A 8 10.41 -3.82 10.97
C PRO A 8 9.07 -3.15 11.27
N GLY A 9 8.21 -3.89 11.98
CA GLY A 9 6.91 -3.39 12.43
C GLY A 9 6.99 -2.46 13.64
N ALA A 10 8.05 -2.58 14.45
CA ALA A 10 8.29 -1.74 15.61
C ALA A 10 9.73 -1.25 15.65
N GLU A 11 9.96 -0.08 16.28
CA GLU A 11 11.29 0.53 16.37
C GLU A 11 12.29 -0.34 17.14
N GLU A 12 11.84 -0.97 18.21
CA GLU A 12 12.63 -1.87 19.06
C GLU A 12 13.02 -3.17 18.37
N ASP A 13 12.31 -3.56 17.32
CA ASP A 13 12.55 -4.77 16.53
C ASP A 13 13.50 -4.54 15.33
N GLN A 14 14.31 -3.50 15.39
CA GLN A 14 15.28 -3.17 14.33
C GLN A 14 16.40 -4.21 14.24
N THR A 15 16.08 -5.32 13.56
CA THR A 15 17.05 -6.41 13.32
C THR A 15 17.70 -6.37 11.94
N CYS A 16 17.26 -5.44 11.08
CA CYS A 16 17.71 -5.34 9.71
C CYS A 16 19.15 -4.81 9.63
N SER A 17 20.06 -5.58 9.04
CA SER A 17 21.42 -5.12 8.79
C SER A 17 21.45 -3.95 7.79
N ALA A 18 22.49 -3.12 7.80
CA ALA A 18 22.65 -2.03 6.84
C ALA A 18 22.67 -2.52 5.39
N ALA A 19 23.26 -3.70 5.15
CA ALA A 19 23.29 -4.31 3.82
C ALA A 19 21.87 -4.72 3.37
N ASP A 20 21.10 -5.32 4.26
CA ASP A 20 19.73 -5.72 3.96
C ASP A 20 18.80 -4.51 3.79
N GLN A 21 19.04 -3.43 4.56
CA GLN A 21 18.31 -2.17 4.36
C GLN A 21 18.51 -1.63 2.95
N MET A 22 19.75 -1.65 2.44
CA MET A 22 20.04 -1.21 1.07
C MET A 22 19.30 -2.06 0.03
N VAL A 23 19.17 -3.37 0.24
CA VAL A 23 18.39 -4.25 -0.65
C VAL A 23 16.92 -3.87 -0.63
N TYR A 24 16.35 -3.67 0.57
CA TYR A 24 14.96 -3.24 0.71
C TYR A 24 14.70 -1.88 0.06
N GLU A 25 15.57 -0.91 0.28
CA GLU A 25 15.47 0.43 -0.31
C GLU A 25 15.50 0.38 -1.83
N ASN A 26 16.49 -0.31 -2.40
CA ASN A 26 16.59 -0.45 -3.86
C ASN A 26 15.34 -1.08 -4.48
N ILE A 27 14.84 -2.18 -3.91
CA ILE A 27 13.64 -2.86 -4.43
C ILE A 27 12.40 -1.99 -4.23
N GLY A 28 12.26 -1.36 -3.05
CA GLY A 28 11.12 -0.51 -2.73
C GLY A 28 11.02 0.73 -3.61
N GLU A 29 12.14 1.43 -3.84
CA GLU A 29 12.21 2.60 -4.71
C GLU A 29 11.90 2.27 -6.17
N ILE A 30 12.38 1.12 -6.66
CA ILE A 30 11.99 0.63 -7.99
C ILE A 30 10.51 0.29 -8.00
N GLY A 31 9.98 -0.28 -6.91
CA GLY A 31 8.55 -0.53 -6.74
C GLY A 31 7.70 0.73 -6.88
N GLU A 32 8.11 1.85 -6.32
CA GLU A 32 7.42 3.14 -6.51
C GLU A 32 7.36 3.58 -7.98
N GLN A 33 8.42 3.29 -8.73
CA GLN A 33 8.45 3.61 -10.17
C GLN A 33 7.55 2.66 -10.98
N MET A 34 7.46 1.40 -10.57
CA MET A 34 6.61 0.38 -11.23
C MET A 34 5.14 0.52 -10.87
N LEU A 35 4.84 1.06 -9.69
CA LEU A 35 3.49 1.23 -9.13
C LEU A 35 3.18 2.71 -8.95
N PRO A 36 2.85 3.46 -10.01
CA PRO A 36 2.60 4.89 -9.92
C PRO A 36 1.54 5.22 -8.87
N GLY A 37 1.87 6.16 -7.97
CA GLY A 37 1.02 6.55 -6.85
C GLY A 37 1.26 5.75 -5.57
N TYR A 38 1.93 4.61 -5.65
CA TYR A 38 2.34 3.87 -4.44
C TYR A 38 3.54 4.53 -3.77
N LYS A 39 3.61 4.40 -2.45
CA LYS A 39 4.74 4.87 -1.65
C LYS A 39 5.41 3.71 -0.92
N TYR A 40 6.74 3.65 -1.05
CA TYR A 40 7.56 2.73 -0.28
C TYR A 40 7.77 3.24 1.14
N MET A 41 7.64 2.36 2.13
CA MET A 41 7.63 2.74 3.53
C MET A 41 8.17 1.67 4.46
N VAL A 42 8.78 2.16 5.54
CA VAL A 42 9.11 1.35 6.71
C VAL A 42 7.94 1.41 7.69
N LEU A 43 7.34 0.28 7.99
CA LEU A 43 6.05 0.20 8.68
C LEU A 43 5.99 1.01 9.98
N TRP A 44 6.93 0.79 10.92
CA TRP A 44 6.92 1.49 12.21
C TRP A 44 7.21 2.99 12.09
N LYS A 45 8.06 3.36 11.15
CA LYS A 45 8.58 4.72 11.02
C LYS A 45 7.61 5.64 10.28
N ASP A 46 7.02 5.11 9.22
CA ASP A 46 6.28 5.91 8.25
C ASP A 46 4.77 5.74 8.38
N LEU A 47 4.31 4.74 9.14
CA LEU A 47 2.89 4.45 9.30
C LEU A 47 2.49 4.34 10.78
N TYR A 48 2.72 3.19 11.40
CA TYR A 48 2.46 2.94 12.83
C TYR A 48 3.15 1.66 13.29
N SER A 49 3.37 1.53 14.61
CA SER A 49 3.97 0.31 15.16
C SER A 49 3.02 -0.88 15.12
N VAL A 50 3.54 -2.01 14.66
CA VAL A 50 2.84 -3.30 14.57
C VAL A 50 3.73 -4.37 15.20
N TYR A 51 3.15 -5.22 16.02
CA TYR A 51 3.84 -6.34 16.66
C TYR A 51 3.30 -7.67 16.14
N GLY A 52 4.20 -8.63 15.91
CA GLY A 52 3.84 -9.97 15.48
C GLY A 52 3.31 -10.07 14.04
N GLY A 53 3.69 -9.12 13.19
CA GLY A 53 3.32 -9.11 11.78
C GLY A 53 4.13 -10.10 10.93
N GLU A 54 3.59 -10.46 9.76
CA GLU A 54 4.25 -11.37 8.82
C GLU A 54 5.58 -10.82 8.30
N LEU A 55 5.70 -9.50 8.13
CA LEU A 55 6.94 -8.86 7.64
C LEU A 55 8.12 -9.15 8.55
N ASP A 56 7.91 -9.04 9.87
CA ASP A 56 8.95 -9.31 10.87
C ASP A 56 9.25 -10.80 10.98
N TRP A 57 8.21 -11.64 10.92
CA TRP A 57 8.38 -13.07 11.02
C TRP A 57 9.14 -13.64 9.82
N PHE A 58 8.79 -13.26 8.61
CA PHE A 58 9.49 -13.73 7.41
C PHE A 58 10.95 -13.29 7.40
N TYR A 59 11.21 -12.02 7.69
CA TYR A 59 12.58 -11.53 7.72
C TYR A 59 13.36 -12.07 8.92
N GLY A 60 12.89 -11.84 10.14
CA GLY A 60 13.61 -12.16 11.37
C GLY A 60 13.75 -13.66 11.66
N ALA A 61 12.70 -14.46 11.39
CA ALA A 61 12.69 -15.88 11.69
C ALA A 61 13.11 -16.75 10.49
N ARG A 62 12.94 -16.27 9.27
CA ARG A 62 13.17 -17.06 8.04
C ARG A 62 14.27 -16.49 7.13
N GLY A 63 14.74 -15.29 7.37
CA GLY A 63 15.73 -14.61 6.54
C GLY A 63 15.23 -14.30 5.13
N ILE A 64 13.92 -14.04 4.98
CA ILE A 64 13.27 -13.81 3.69
C ILE A 64 12.93 -12.32 3.57
N TYR A 65 13.44 -11.66 2.52
CA TYR A 65 13.02 -10.32 2.18
C TYR A 65 11.53 -10.30 1.82
N THR A 66 10.77 -9.50 2.54
CA THR A 66 9.32 -9.50 2.42
C THR A 66 8.79 -8.08 2.29
N PHE A 67 7.90 -7.89 1.31
CA PHE A 67 7.11 -6.68 1.15
C PHE A 67 5.63 -7.04 1.27
N SER A 68 4.84 -6.12 1.82
CA SER A 68 3.39 -6.18 1.82
C SER A 68 2.85 -4.99 1.04
N ASN A 69 2.13 -5.26 -0.05
CA ASN A 69 1.53 -4.20 -0.85
C ASN A 69 0.09 -3.99 -0.39
N GLU A 70 -0.20 -2.79 0.12
CA GLU A 70 -1.57 -2.36 0.31
C GLU A 70 -2.14 -1.85 -1.01
N LEU A 71 -3.03 -2.66 -1.57
CA LEU A 71 -3.64 -2.38 -2.85
C LEU A 71 -4.66 -1.26 -2.73
N TRP A 72 -4.83 -0.53 -3.82
CA TRP A 72 -5.86 0.45 -4.06
C TRP A 72 -5.89 1.66 -3.12
N SER A 73 -5.71 2.81 -3.73
CA SER A 73 -6.13 4.10 -3.19
C SER A 73 -6.67 4.95 -4.33
N SER A 74 -7.76 5.66 -4.10
CA SER A 74 -8.27 6.64 -5.07
C SER A 74 -7.28 7.78 -5.32
N PHE A 75 -6.37 8.01 -4.40
CA PHE A 75 -5.33 9.05 -4.51
C PHE A 75 -4.26 8.72 -5.53
N ASP A 76 -3.98 7.44 -5.77
CA ASP A 76 -3.02 6.97 -6.77
C ASP A 76 -3.33 7.50 -8.17
N TYR A 77 -4.61 7.78 -8.42
CA TYR A 77 -5.09 8.31 -9.69
C TYR A 77 -4.64 9.72 -9.98
N PHE A 78 -4.50 10.54 -8.95
CA PHE A 78 -4.12 11.94 -9.12
C PHE A 78 -2.62 12.17 -9.01
N ARG A 79 -1.85 11.12 -8.70
CA ARG A 79 -0.37 11.12 -8.62
C ARG A 79 0.19 12.30 -7.84
N LYS A 80 -0.55 12.79 -6.88
CA LYS A 80 -0.06 13.84 -5.99
C LYS A 80 0.85 13.16 -4.98
N GLN A 81 2.14 13.40 -5.13
CA GLN A 81 3.06 13.21 -4.03
C GLN A 81 2.68 14.20 -2.94
N ASP A 82 2.78 13.73 -1.73
CA ASP A 82 2.45 14.39 -0.51
C ASP A 82 2.92 15.88 -0.48
N GLU A 83 2.03 16.80 -0.75
CA GLU A 83 2.29 18.23 -0.61
C GLU A 83 2.05 18.72 0.83
N GLY A 84 2.24 17.83 1.83
CA GLY A 84 2.19 18.16 3.24
C GLY A 84 0.82 18.00 3.90
N GLU A 85 -0.15 17.38 3.25
CA GLU A 85 -1.50 17.20 3.80
C GLU A 85 -1.78 15.74 4.27
N GLY A 86 -0.73 14.96 4.46
CA GLY A 86 -0.81 13.58 5.01
C GLY A 86 -1.29 12.54 4.01
N TRP A 87 -1.21 11.31 4.45
CA TRP A 87 -1.41 10.07 3.72
C TRP A 87 -2.71 9.90 2.96
N PHE A 88 -3.75 10.60 3.34
CA PHE A 88 -5.09 10.39 2.83
C PHE A 88 -5.47 11.32 1.68
N GLY A 89 -4.54 12.12 1.19
CA GLY A 89 -4.78 13.09 0.14
C GLY A 89 -5.80 14.16 0.55
N LEU A 90 -6.05 15.08 -0.35
CA LEU A 90 -7.10 16.08 -0.14
C LEU A 90 -8.48 15.44 -0.25
N GLN A 91 -9.38 15.79 0.64
CA GLN A 91 -10.79 15.40 0.53
C GLN A 91 -11.39 15.82 -0.83
N SER A 92 -10.88 16.93 -1.39
CA SER A 92 -11.22 17.38 -2.75
C SER A 92 -10.86 16.36 -3.84
N ASP A 93 -9.81 15.58 -3.68
CA ASP A 93 -9.40 14.57 -4.66
C ASP A 93 -10.36 13.38 -4.67
N ILE A 94 -10.96 13.05 -3.54
CA ILE A 94 -12.01 12.04 -3.45
C ILE A 94 -13.24 12.47 -4.25
N TYR A 95 -13.68 13.72 -4.08
CA TYR A 95 -14.80 14.26 -4.86
C TYR A 95 -14.48 14.33 -6.33
N ARG A 96 -13.27 14.73 -6.67
CA ARG A 96 -12.81 14.79 -8.05
C ARG A 96 -12.75 13.40 -8.69
N PHE A 97 -12.31 12.40 -7.96
CA PHE A 97 -12.32 11.01 -8.40
C PHE A 97 -13.75 10.53 -8.65
N ASP A 98 -14.66 10.82 -7.73
CA ASP A 98 -16.07 10.48 -7.89
C ASP A 98 -16.72 11.18 -9.10
N GLU A 99 -16.50 12.48 -9.23
CA GLU A 99 -17.06 13.26 -10.33
C GLU A 99 -16.54 12.81 -11.71
N LEU A 100 -15.23 12.61 -11.83
CA LEU A 100 -14.59 12.36 -13.12
C LEU A 100 -14.57 10.89 -13.55
N LEU A 101 -14.53 9.98 -12.60
CA LEU A 101 -14.35 8.56 -12.88
C LEU A 101 -15.51 7.66 -12.44
N LEU A 102 -16.23 8.05 -11.41
CA LEU A 102 -17.40 7.32 -10.92
C LEU A 102 -18.73 7.97 -11.28
N PHE A 103 -18.69 9.15 -11.93
CA PHE A 103 -19.88 9.89 -12.37
C PHE A 103 -20.91 10.14 -11.26
N GLY A 104 -20.43 10.42 -10.04
CA GLY A 104 -21.25 10.66 -8.85
C GLY A 104 -21.75 9.40 -8.15
N GLU A 105 -21.36 8.20 -8.61
CA GLU A 105 -21.84 6.94 -8.01
C GLU A 105 -21.12 6.53 -6.72
N GLY A 106 -20.00 7.18 -6.41
CA GLY A 106 -19.17 6.85 -5.25
C GLY A 106 -19.58 7.55 -3.95
N ILE A 107 -20.37 8.61 -4.03
CA ILE A 107 -20.79 9.40 -2.87
C ILE A 107 -22.30 9.33 -2.67
N VAL A 108 -22.71 9.10 -1.42
CA VAL A 108 -24.11 9.20 -1.00
C VAL A 108 -24.32 10.58 -0.39
N PRO A 109 -25.24 11.41 -0.92
CA PRO A 109 -25.58 12.68 -0.31
C PRO A 109 -26.01 12.52 1.15
N TRP A 110 -25.57 13.44 2.00
CA TRP A 110 -25.97 13.46 3.40
C TRP A 110 -27.49 13.63 3.49
N HIS A 111 -28.15 12.78 4.27
CA HIS A 111 -29.60 12.79 4.47
C HIS A 111 -29.97 12.37 5.89
N ARG A 112 -31.12 12.80 6.33
CA ARG A 112 -31.66 12.45 7.66
C ARG A 112 -31.99 10.96 7.73
N PHE A 113 -31.66 10.36 8.85
CA PHE A 113 -31.94 8.97 9.17
C PHE A 113 -32.31 8.84 10.64
N ASN A 114 -33.45 8.19 10.93
CA ASN A 114 -33.82 7.90 12.30
C ASN A 114 -33.17 6.57 12.75
N HIS A 115 -32.08 6.70 13.50
CA HIS A 115 -31.35 5.54 13.99
C HIS A 115 -32.02 4.98 15.25
N PRO A 116 -32.24 3.64 15.37
CA PRO A 116 -32.96 3.04 16.49
C PRO A 116 -32.36 3.32 17.88
N GLN A 117 -31.05 3.61 17.93
CA GLN A 117 -30.29 3.84 19.16
C GLN A 117 -29.98 5.32 19.41
N TYR A 118 -29.76 6.10 18.34
CA TYR A 118 -29.25 7.48 18.43
C TYR A 118 -30.30 8.53 18.03
N GLY A 119 -31.51 8.11 17.63
CA GLY A 119 -32.54 9.02 17.15
C GLY A 119 -32.19 9.62 15.78
N ASP A 120 -32.56 10.89 15.59
CA ASP A 120 -32.35 11.59 14.34
C ASP A 120 -30.87 11.94 14.15
N ILE A 121 -30.27 11.36 13.12
CA ILE A 121 -28.89 11.60 12.69
C ILE A 121 -28.84 11.91 11.19
N GLU A 122 -27.69 12.31 10.70
CA GLU A 122 -27.41 12.37 9.27
C GLU A 122 -26.43 11.28 8.87
N ILE A 123 -26.71 10.61 7.77
CA ILE A 123 -25.84 9.58 7.16
C ILE A 123 -25.57 9.93 5.70
N GLY A 124 -24.39 9.55 5.22
CA GLY A 124 -23.95 9.84 3.87
C GLY A 124 -22.44 9.67 3.74
N GLY A 125 -21.86 10.24 2.70
CA GLY A 125 -20.44 10.21 2.43
C GLY A 125 -20.02 9.11 1.44
N ILE A 126 -18.75 8.77 1.44
CA ILE A 126 -18.18 7.85 0.45
C ILE A 126 -18.66 6.42 0.69
N LYS A 127 -19.13 5.76 -0.37
CA LYS A 127 -19.48 4.34 -0.33
C LYS A 127 -18.24 3.52 0.04
N LYS A 128 -18.38 2.66 1.04
CA LYS A 128 -17.30 1.83 1.57
C LYS A 128 -16.57 1.02 0.48
N ALA A 129 -17.28 0.58 -0.53
CA ALA A 129 -16.70 -0.17 -1.66
C ALA A 129 -15.58 0.62 -2.35
N TRP A 130 -15.74 1.92 -2.53
CA TRP A 130 -14.78 2.77 -3.24
C TRP A 130 -13.57 3.20 -2.41
N THR A 131 -13.64 3.05 -1.11
CA THR A 131 -12.50 3.34 -0.21
C THR A 131 -11.56 2.16 -0.03
N ARG A 132 -12.01 0.93 -0.34
CA ARG A 132 -11.26 -0.30 -0.08
C ARG A 132 -11.02 -1.16 -1.30
N THR A 133 -11.69 -0.87 -2.40
CA THR A 133 -11.63 -1.70 -3.60
C THR A 133 -11.59 -0.83 -4.84
N ALA A 134 -10.72 -1.17 -5.78
CA ALA A 134 -10.71 -0.51 -7.08
C ALA A 134 -12.05 -0.68 -7.79
N PRO A 135 -12.53 0.34 -8.50
CA PRO A 135 -13.61 0.16 -9.46
C PRO A 135 -13.27 -0.95 -10.46
N SER A 136 -14.26 -1.69 -10.91
CA SER A 136 -14.05 -2.86 -11.78
C SER A 136 -13.22 -2.56 -13.03
N PHE A 137 -13.40 -1.39 -13.63
CA PHE A 137 -12.65 -0.95 -14.81
C PHE A 137 -11.18 -0.58 -14.56
N LEU A 138 -10.75 -0.48 -13.28
CA LEU A 138 -9.38 -0.21 -12.85
C LEU A 138 -8.69 -1.41 -12.21
N LEU A 139 -9.46 -2.44 -11.91
CA LEU A 139 -8.97 -3.61 -11.19
C LEU A 139 -7.88 -4.35 -11.96
N GLU A 140 -8.07 -4.53 -13.25
CA GLU A 140 -7.12 -5.26 -14.10
C GLU A 140 -5.77 -4.54 -14.17
N ASP A 141 -5.76 -3.22 -14.39
CA ASP A 141 -4.53 -2.43 -14.42
C ASP A 141 -3.78 -2.49 -13.08
N MET A 142 -4.50 -2.34 -11.97
CA MET A 142 -3.91 -2.46 -10.63
C MET A 142 -3.29 -3.85 -10.40
N CYS A 143 -3.99 -4.91 -10.78
CA CYS A 143 -3.48 -6.27 -10.65
C CYS A 143 -2.24 -6.52 -11.51
N HIS A 144 -2.24 -6.07 -12.76
CA HIS A 144 -1.10 -6.21 -13.67
C HIS A 144 0.15 -5.51 -13.14
N ARG A 145 0.03 -4.29 -12.63
CA ARG A 145 1.17 -3.54 -12.07
C ARG A 145 1.73 -4.22 -10.83
N ASN A 146 0.88 -4.65 -9.92
CA ASN A 146 1.32 -5.37 -8.72
C ASN A 146 1.92 -6.74 -9.05
N MET A 147 1.40 -7.45 -10.05
CA MET A 147 1.99 -8.67 -10.56
C MET A 147 3.39 -8.42 -11.13
N ALA A 148 3.56 -7.36 -11.93
CA ALA A 148 4.86 -7.00 -12.49
C ALA A 148 5.89 -6.73 -11.38
N PHE A 149 5.52 -5.99 -10.33
CA PHE A 149 6.39 -5.77 -9.17
C PHE A 149 6.70 -7.07 -8.42
N THR A 150 5.71 -7.94 -8.24
CA THR A 150 5.92 -9.25 -7.59
C THR A 150 6.91 -10.12 -8.37
N LEU A 151 6.80 -10.16 -9.69
CA LEU A 151 7.75 -10.89 -10.55
C LEU A 151 9.15 -10.25 -10.52
N PHE A 152 9.22 -8.92 -10.53
CA PHE A 152 10.48 -8.20 -10.36
C PHE A 152 11.15 -8.55 -9.03
N HIS A 153 10.42 -8.52 -7.92
CA HIS A 153 10.94 -8.90 -6.61
C HIS A 153 11.41 -10.37 -6.61
N ALA A 154 10.62 -11.29 -7.14
CA ALA A 154 10.99 -12.70 -7.24
C ALA A 154 12.27 -12.91 -8.09
N HIS A 155 12.47 -12.11 -9.11
CA HIS A 155 13.69 -12.19 -9.97
C HIS A 155 14.95 -11.71 -9.24
N HIS A 156 14.79 -10.88 -8.20
CA HIS A 156 15.92 -10.37 -7.39
C HIS A 156 16.24 -11.25 -6.18
N LEU A 157 15.61 -12.42 -6.05
CA LEU A 157 16.02 -13.40 -5.04
C LEU A 157 17.44 -13.88 -5.32
N PRO A 158 18.24 -14.14 -4.28
CA PRO A 158 19.61 -14.63 -4.45
C PRO A 158 19.63 -15.96 -5.23
N HIS A 159 20.39 -15.97 -6.33
CA HIS A 159 20.67 -17.19 -7.07
C HIS A 159 22.09 -17.63 -6.75
N VAL A 160 22.22 -18.77 -6.07
CA VAL A 160 23.51 -19.39 -5.80
C VAL A 160 23.62 -20.67 -6.63
N SER A 161 24.59 -20.71 -7.53
CA SER A 161 24.95 -21.93 -8.26
C SER A 161 26.37 -22.36 -7.90
N ILE A 162 26.61 -23.65 -7.81
CA ILE A 162 27.95 -24.22 -7.66
C ILE A 162 28.40 -24.65 -9.05
N ASP A 163 29.30 -23.87 -9.66
CA ASP A 163 29.79 -24.15 -11.01
C ASP A 163 30.90 -25.21 -11.01
N SER A 164 31.69 -25.28 -9.94
CA SER A 164 32.74 -26.29 -9.78
C SER A 164 33.17 -26.47 -8.33
N VAL A 165 33.56 -27.64 -7.96
CA VAL A 165 34.24 -27.94 -6.70
C VAL A 165 35.70 -28.27 -7.05
N MET A 166 36.66 -27.43 -6.61
CA MET A 166 38.07 -27.78 -6.69
C MET A 166 38.40 -28.74 -5.54
N THR A 167 38.85 -29.94 -5.88
CA THR A 167 39.39 -30.93 -4.96
C THR A 167 40.89 -30.80 -4.81
#